data_576b1d455c83658ca8bffd9065f2a9bc
#
_entry.id   576b1d455c83658ca8bffd9065f2a9bc
#
_cell.length_a   1.000
_cell.length_b   1.000
_cell.length_c   1.000
_cell.angle_alpha   90.00
_cell.angle_beta   90.00
_cell.angle_gamma   90.00
#
_symmetry.space_group_name_H-M   'P 1'
#
loop_
_entity.id
_entity.type
_entity.pdbx_description
1 polymer ?
#
loop_
_entity_poly.entity_id
_entity_poly.type
_entity_poly.pdbx_seq_one_letter_code
_entity_poly.pdbx_strand_id
1 'polypeptide(L)'
;MRRDERQIQEGMKTRISCCSTQDVTVLHCAPMFDVILYQPEIPPNTGNIIRLCANTSARLHLVKPLGFTLEDKQLLRAGLDYHEFATITVHEGWAECEERFKGRRLFAVSTKGTQRYDQVGYTSDDVFVFGPESRGLPAEILGSVATQQCIRVPMVPGSRSLNLSNAVAVVLYEVWRQSGFSQKV
;
A
#
# COMPACT_ATOMS: atom_id res chain seq x y z
N MET A 1 -69.80 7.48 -29.40
CA MET A 1 -68.68 6.50 -29.51
C MET A 1 -67.58 6.90 -28.52
N ARG A 2 -67.67 6.37 -27.34
CA ARG A 2 -66.66 6.53 -26.29
C ARG A 2 -66.01 5.18 -26.16
N ARG A 3 -64.74 5.08 -26.55
CA ARG A 3 -63.88 3.91 -26.30
C ARG A 3 -62.61 4.33 -25.61
N ASP A 4 -62.51 3.82 -24.41
CA ASP A 4 -61.36 3.29 -23.71
C ASP A 4 -60.15 4.21 -23.39
N GLU A 5 -60.40 5.00 -22.37
CA GLU A 5 -59.28 5.60 -21.56
C GLU A 5 -58.77 4.66 -20.45
N ARG A 6 -59.18 3.37 -20.44
CA ARG A 6 -58.79 2.42 -19.37
C ARG A 6 -57.58 1.55 -19.65
N GLN A 7 -57.04 1.58 -20.86
CA GLN A 7 -55.88 0.73 -21.19
C GLN A 7 -54.50 1.45 -21.14
N ILE A 8 -54.50 2.74 -20.86
CA ILE A 8 -53.22 3.49 -20.75
C ILE A 8 -52.71 3.58 -19.31
N GLN A 9 -53.51 3.22 -18.30
CA GLN A 9 -53.09 3.28 -16.89
C GLN A 9 -52.52 1.98 -16.29
N GLU A 10 -52.54 0.85 -16.99
CA GLU A 10 -51.98 -0.43 -16.49
C GLU A 10 -50.55 -0.71 -16.93
N GLY A 11 -49.97 0.08 -17.83
CA GLY A 11 -48.59 -0.09 -18.32
C GLY A 11 -47.50 0.64 -17.51
N MET A 12 -47.85 1.43 -16.48
CA MET A 12 -46.89 2.32 -15.78
C MET A 12 -46.76 2.05 -14.30
N LYS A 13 -47.14 0.85 -13.85
CA LYS A 13 -47.00 0.41 -12.44
C LYS A 13 -46.06 -0.76 -12.26
N THR A 14 -45.01 -0.84 -13.04
CA THR A 14 -44.00 -1.86 -12.75
C THR A 14 -42.60 -1.26 -12.86
N ARG A 15 -41.93 -1.17 -11.70
CA ARG A 15 -40.53 -0.88 -11.45
C ARG A 15 -40.19 0.51 -10.91
N ILE A 16 -40.74 0.84 -9.74
CA ILE A 16 -39.94 1.46 -8.70
C ILE A 16 -39.89 0.44 -7.58
N SER A 17 -39.07 -0.59 -7.79
CA SER A 17 -38.64 -1.47 -6.73
C SER A 17 -37.48 -0.80 -6.02
N CYS A 18 -37.82 -0.26 -4.86
CA CYS A 18 -37.02 -0.26 -3.64
C CYS A 18 -35.52 -0.51 -3.84
N CYS A 19 -34.77 0.58 -3.84
CA CYS A 19 -33.37 0.51 -3.48
C CYS A 19 -33.28 0.23 -1.97
N SER A 20 -33.38 -1.05 -1.61
CA SER A 20 -33.05 -1.55 -0.29
C SER A 20 -31.57 -1.27 -0.07
N THR A 21 -31.26 -0.70 1.08
CA THR A 21 -29.96 -0.63 1.76
C THR A 21 -29.02 -1.70 1.22
N GLN A 22 -28.17 -1.31 0.25
CA GLN A 22 -27.06 -2.14 -0.16
C GLN A 22 -26.08 -2.11 0.99
N ASP A 23 -26.00 -3.22 1.71
CA ASP A 23 -24.80 -3.57 2.48
C ASP A 23 -23.61 -3.30 1.56
N VAL A 24 -22.86 -2.28 1.89
CA VAL A 24 -21.56 -2.04 1.29
C VAL A 24 -20.67 -3.16 1.82
N THR A 25 -20.77 -4.32 1.19
CA THR A 25 -19.79 -5.37 1.37
C THR A 25 -18.48 -4.78 0.86
N VAL A 26 -17.62 -4.33 1.77
CA VAL A 26 -16.26 -3.95 1.47
C VAL A 26 -15.61 -5.23 0.92
N LEU A 27 -15.60 -5.34 -0.41
CA LEU A 27 -14.89 -6.39 -1.11
C LEU A 27 -13.41 -6.22 -0.72
N HIS A 28 -12.95 -7.03 0.21
CA HIS A 28 -11.55 -7.13 0.53
C HIS A 28 -10.85 -7.71 -0.71
N CYS A 29 -10.37 -6.80 -1.55
CA CYS A 29 -9.49 -7.17 -2.64
C CYS A 29 -8.28 -7.91 -2.05
N ALA A 30 -7.92 -9.06 -2.62
CA ALA A 30 -6.71 -9.76 -2.20
C ALA A 30 -5.53 -8.79 -2.32
N PRO A 31 -4.75 -8.60 -1.25
CA PRO A 31 -3.64 -7.64 -1.25
C PRO A 31 -2.65 -8.01 -2.35
N MET A 32 -2.23 -7.01 -3.11
CA MET A 32 -1.39 -7.23 -4.29
C MET A 32 0.10 -7.31 -3.95
N PHE A 33 0.56 -6.68 -2.88
CA PHE A 33 1.96 -6.63 -2.48
C PHE A 33 2.10 -6.19 -1.02
N ASP A 34 3.30 -6.39 -0.47
CA ASP A 34 3.61 -6.05 0.91
C ASP A 34 4.65 -4.93 0.98
N VAL A 35 4.40 -3.96 1.85
CA VAL A 35 5.31 -2.86 2.17
C VAL A 35 5.81 -3.03 3.58
N ILE A 36 7.12 -3.05 3.75
CA ILE A 36 7.78 -3.10 5.05
C ILE A 36 8.46 -1.76 5.31
N LEU A 37 8.15 -1.12 6.43
CA LEU A 37 8.90 0.00 6.96
C LEU A 37 9.78 -0.52 8.09
N TYR A 38 11.08 -0.55 7.85
CA TYR A 38 12.06 -0.93 8.84
C TYR A 38 12.37 0.25 9.75
N GLN A 39 11.96 0.19 11.01
CA GLN A 39 12.19 1.19 12.04
C GLN A 39 11.86 2.62 11.60
N PRO A 40 10.63 2.91 11.14
CA PRO A 40 10.24 4.24 10.71
C PRO A 40 10.31 5.24 11.87
N GLU A 41 10.75 6.49 11.58
CA GLU A 41 11.07 7.49 12.59
C GLU A 41 10.04 8.64 12.63
N ILE A 42 9.40 8.97 11.51
CA ILE A 42 8.58 10.17 11.34
C ILE A 42 7.10 9.82 11.22
N PRO A 43 6.26 10.09 12.27
CA PRO A 43 4.83 9.72 12.27
C PRO A 43 4.04 10.21 11.05
N PRO A 44 4.16 11.46 10.57
CA PRO A 44 3.45 11.91 9.37
C PRO A 44 3.76 11.11 8.11
N ASN A 45 5.00 10.65 7.94
CA ASN A 45 5.35 9.80 6.79
C ASN A 45 4.62 8.45 6.86
N THR A 46 4.64 7.82 8.02
CA THR A 46 3.95 6.56 8.25
C THR A 46 2.43 6.73 8.05
N GLY A 47 1.84 7.82 8.53
CA GLY A 47 0.43 8.13 8.30
C GLY A 47 0.07 8.24 6.82
N ASN A 48 0.88 8.93 6.04
CA ASN A 48 0.69 9.02 4.58
C ASN A 48 0.82 7.65 3.90
N ILE A 49 1.76 6.81 4.36
CA ILE A 49 1.97 5.47 3.82
C ILE A 49 0.80 4.54 4.17
N ILE A 50 0.23 4.62 5.37
CA ILE A 50 -0.96 3.86 5.75
C ILE A 50 -2.10 4.16 4.77
N ARG A 51 -2.40 5.45 4.53
CA ARG A 51 -3.44 5.86 3.57
C ARG A 51 -3.12 5.38 2.15
N LEU A 52 -1.87 5.47 1.74
CA LEU A 52 -1.43 4.98 0.43
C LEU A 52 -1.66 3.47 0.29
N CYS A 53 -1.31 2.69 1.31
CA CYS A 53 -1.53 1.25 1.33
C CYS A 53 -3.03 0.90 1.28
N ALA A 54 -3.88 1.62 2.00
CA ALA A 54 -5.33 1.46 1.92
C ALA A 54 -5.85 1.71 0.48
N ASN A 55 -5.37 2.79 -0.17
CA ASN A 55 -5.78 3.14 -1.52
C ASN A 55 -5.29 2.18 -2.61
N THR A 56 -4.20 1.46 -2.35
CA THR A 56 -3.56 0.53 -3.30
C THR A 56 -3.77 -0.93 -2.95
N SER A 57 -4.55 -1.22 -1.91
CA SER A 57 -4.74 -2.57 -1.35
C SER A 57 -3.43 -3.26 -0.97
N ALA A 58 -2.37 -2.50 -0.66
CA ALA A 58 -1.12 -3.01 -0.13
C ALA A 58 -1.23 -3.34 1.36
N ARG A 59 -0.52 -4.37 1.82
CA ARG A 59 -0.36 -4.65 3.25
C ARG A 59 0.83 -3.90 3.79
N LEU A 60 0.67 -3.28 4.95
CA LEU A 60 1.74 -2.54 5.61
C LEU A 60 2.29 -3.32 6.80
N HIS A 61 3.60 -3.42 6.87
CA HIS A 61 4.35 -4.05 7.94
C HIS A 61 5.30 -3.04 8.56
N LEU A 62 5.22 -2.87 9.87
CA LEU A 62 6.11 -1.98 10.63
C LEU A 62 7.04 -2.85 11.47
N VAL A 63 8.33 -2.65 11.36
CA VAL A 63 9.35 -3.37 12.13
C VAL A 63 9.88 -2.46 13.24
N LYS A 64 9.77 -2.89 14.49
CA LYS A 64 10.27 -2.16 15.67
C LYS A 64 11.81 -2.09 15.71
N PRO A 65 12.40 -1.10 16.47
CA PRO A 65 11.70 -0.05 17.20
C PRO A 65 11.12 1.03 16.28
N LEU A 66 9.95 1.58 16.64
CA LEU A 66 9.35 2.73 15.96
C LEU A 66 9.80 4.02 16.65
N GLY A 67 10.03 5.08 15.91
CA GLY A 67 10.34 6.42 16.44
C GLY A 67 9.13 7.14 17.07
N PHE A 68 7.97 6.47 17.15
CA PHE A 68 6.69 7.01 17.63
C PHE A 68 5.82 5.88 18.19
N THR A 69 4.70 6.24 18.84
CA THR A 69 3.65 5.29 19.18
C THR A 69 2.53 5.32 18.16
N LEU A 70 1.77 4.24 18.03
CA LEU A 70 0.64 4.19 17.09
C LEU A 70 -0.52 5.12 17.51
N GLU A 71 -0.55 5.53 18.78
CA GLU A 71 -1.48 6.51 19.33
C GLU A 71 -1.01 7.96 19.12
N ASP A 72 0.12 8.18 18.44
CA ASP A 72 0.68 9.50 18.21
C ASP A 72 -0.33 10.40 17.47
N LYS A 73 -0.57 11.60 18.03
CA LYS A 73 -1.52 12.57 17.47
C LYS A 73 -1.17 13.01 16.06
N GLN A 74 0.11 12.99 15.69
CA GLN A 74 0.53 13.36 14.35
C GLN A 74 0.20 12.25 13.34
N LEU A 75 0.30 10.98 13.75
CA LEU A 75 -0.14 9.84 12.97
C LEU A 75 -1.66 9.91 12.75
N LEU A 76 -2.43 10.17 13.82
CA LEU A 76 -3.89 10.29 13.78
C LEU A 76 -4.36 11.51 12.96
N ARG A 77 -3.64 12.65 13.04
CA ARG A 77 -3.95 13.86 12.24
C ARG A 77 -3.74 13.68 10.74
N ALA A 78 -3.00 12.67 10.31
CA ALA A 78 -2.93 12.32 8.89
C ALA A 78 -4.28 11.83 8.33
N GLY A 79 -5.34 11.86 9.14
CA GLY A 79 -6.72 11.59 8.75
C GLY A 79 -6.98 10.10 8.58
N LEU A 80 -6.42 9.31 9.47
CA LEU A 80 -6.60 7.86 9.47
C LEU A 80 -7.90 7.53 10.20
N ASP A 81 -8.85 6.95 9.48
CA ASP A 81 -9.97 6.26 10.08
C ASP A 81 -9.50 4.92 10.68
N TYR A 82 -10.20 4.46 11.73
CA TYR A 82 -9.86 3.22 12.44
C TYR A 82 -9.73 2.00 11.49
N HIS A 83 -10.47 1.99 10.39
CA HIS A 83 -10.44 0.92 9.39
C HIS A 83 -9.11 0.83 8.62
N GLU A 84 -8.38 1.94 8.46
CA GLU A 84 -7.08 1.95 7.79
C GLU A 84 -6.00 1.25 8.62
N PHE A 85 -6.12 1.25 9.97
CA PHE A 85 -5.21 0.53 10.86
C PHE A 85 -5.36 -0.99 10.82
N ALA A 86 -6.50 -1.50 10.41
CA ALA A 86 -6.75 -2.94 10.34
C ALA A 86 -5.85 -3.69 9.36
N THR A 87 -5.18 -2.97 8.45
CA THR A 87 -4.26 -3.55 7.45
C THR A 87 -2.80 -3.51 7.88
N ILE A 88 -2.49 -3.03 9.10
CA ILE A 88 -1.12 -2.89 9.60
C ILE A 88 -0.74 -4.11 10.44
N THR A 89 0.42 -4.69 10.16
CA THR A 89 1.06 -5.69 11.00
C THR A 89 2.32 -5.10 11.62
N VAL A 90 2.47 -5.20 12.94
CA VAL A 90 3.68 -4.77 13.65
C VAL A 90 4.50 -5.99 14.01
N HIS A 91 5.79 -5.95 13.71
CA HIS A 91 6.79 -6.97 14.04
C HIS A 91 7.69 -6.49 15.15
N GLU A 92 8.01 -7.35 16.10
CA GLU A 92 8.93 -7.02 17.21
C GLU A 92 10.38 -6.81 16.75
N GLY A 93 10.75 -7.36 15.59
CA GLY A 93 12.09 -7.17 15.01
C GLY A 93 12.18 -7.71 13.60
N TRP A 94 13.36 -7.49 12.98
CA TRP A 94 13.60 -7.91 11.60
C TRP A 94 13.49 -9.42 11.41
N ALA A 95 14.03 -10.23 12.32
CA ALA A 95 14.01 -11.69 12.19
C ALA A 95 12.60 -12.27 12.08
N GLU A 96 11.64 -11.75 12.85
CA GLU A 96 10.22 -12.14 12.75
C GLU A 96 9.64 -11.77 11.38
N CYS A 97 9.94 -10.56 10.91
CA CYS A 97 9.47 -10.07 9.62
C CYS A 97 10.08 -10.89 8.47
N GLU A 98 11.37 -11.17 8.51
CA GLU A 98 12.08 -11.95 7.50
C GLU A 98 11.54 -13.39 7.39
N GLU A 99 11.30 -14.07 8.52
CA GLU A 99 10.73 -15.43 8.52
C GLU A 99 9.31 -15.45 7.92
N ARG A 100 8.51 -14.40 8.18
CA ARG A 100 7.15 -14.26 7.58
C ARG A 100 7.19 -14.22 6.05
N PHE A 101 8.22 -13.63 5.47
CA PHE A 101 8.35 -13.44 4.03
C PHE A 101 9.30 -14.43 3.36
N LYS A 102 9.73 -15.45 4.07
CA LYS A 102 10.62 -16.48 3.56
C LYS A 102 10.08 -17.13 2.29
N GLY A 103 10.94 -17.23 1.28
CA GLY A 103 10.58 -17.79 -0.03
C GLY A 103 9.91 -16.80 -1.00
N ARG A 104 9.61 -15.57 -0.57
CA ARG A 104 9.10 -14.50 -1.44
C ARG A 104 10.25 -13.58 -1.91
N ARG A 105 10.05 -12.91 -3.04
CA ARG A 105 11.02 -11.92 -3.51
C ARG A 105 10.94 -10.66 -2.66
N LEU A 106 12.03 -10.33 -1.99
CA LEU A 106 12.17 -9.13 -1.18
C LEU A 106 13.00 -8.09 -1.93
N PHE A 107 12.43 -6.91 -2.18
CA PHE A 107 13.10 -5.78 -2.80
C PHE A 107 13.51 -4.75 -1.74
N ALA A 108 14.81 -4.51 -1.61
CA ALA A 108 15.34 -3.44 -0.78
C ALA A 108 15.35 -2.13 -1.57
N VAL A 109 14.57 -1.14 -1.10
CA VAL A 109 14.52 0.19 -1.72
C VAL A 109 15.54 1.10 -1.04
N SER A 110 16.58 1.46 -1.78
CA SER A 110 17.71 2.24 -1.24
C SER A 110 18.29 3.15 -2.31
N THR A 111 18.83 4.31 -1.90
CA THR A 111 19.60 5.19 -2.78
C THR A 111 20.87 4.53 -3.33
N LYS A 112 21.33 3.46 -2.64
CA LYS A 112 22.50 2.64 -3.06
C LYS A 112 22.10 1.49 -4.01
N GLY A 113 20.84 1.37 -4.37
CA GLY A 113 20.34 0.33 -5.25
C GLY A 113 21.05 0.33 -6.61
N THR A 114 21.32 -0.85 -7.13
CA THR A 114 22.01 -1.04 -8.42
C THR A 114 21.03 -0.99 -9.57
N GLN A 115 19.81 -1.46 -9.35
CA GLN A 115 18.75 -1.53 -10.35
C GLN A 115 17.79 -0.34 -10.22
N ARG A 116 17.36 0.24 -11.34
CA ARG A 116 16.28 1.23 -11.33
C ARG A 116 14.94 0.53 -11.08
N TYR A 117 14.09 1.14 -10.25
CA TYR A 117 12.80 0.59 -9.86
C TYR A 117 11.87 0.33 -11.06
N ASP A 118 11.93 1.16 -12.10
CA ASP A 118 11.09 1.09 -13.31
C ASP A 118 11.62 0.10 -14.38
N GLN A 119 12.75 -0.55 -14.13
CA GLN A 119 13.36 -1.55 -15.02
C GLN A 119 13.20 -2.99 -14.51
N VAL A 120 12.47 -3.17 -13.44
CA VAL A 120 12.22 -4.47 -12.82
C VAL A 120 10.81 -4.94 -13.15
N GLY A 121 10.65 -6.20 -13.50
CA GLY A 121 9.34 -6.86 -13.61
C GLY A 121 8.85 -7.30 -12.24
N TYR A 122 7.71 -6.78 -11.80
CA TYR A 122 7.10 -7.09 -10.49
C TYR A 122 5.95 -8.08 -10.61
N THR A 123 5.69 -8.79 -9.51
CA THR A 123 4.56 -9.71 -9.35
C THR A 123 3.77 -9.38 -8.09
N SER A 124 2.56 -9.92 -7.97
CA SER A 124 1.68 -9.69 -6.81
C SER A 124 2.22 -10.23 -5.47
N ASP A 125 3.26 -11.09 -5.52
CA ASP A 125 3.85 -11.66 -4.32
C ASP A 125 5.13 -10.93 -3.85
N ASP A 126 5.49 -9.83 -4.51
CA ASP A 126 6.68 -9.10 -4.17
C ASP A 126 6.52 -8.31 -2.87
N VAL A 127 7.62 -8.18 -2.15
CA VAL A 127 7.71 -7.52 -0.87
C VAL A 127 8.73 -6.39 -0.99
N PHE A 128 8.39 -5.19 -0.53
CA PHE A 128 9.24 -4.00 -0.63
C PHE A 128 9.63 -3.53 0.76
N VAL A 129 10.93 -3.47 1.06
CA VAL A 129 11.43 -2.95 2.33
C VAL A 129 12.08 -1.58 2.17
N PHE A 130 11.64 -0.65 3.01
CA PHE A 130 12.14 0.72 3.09
C PHE A 130 12.78 0.93 4.46
N GLY A 131 13.90 1.65 4.50
CA GLY A 131 14.61 1.97 5.72
C GLY A 131 14.09 3.22 6.42
N PRO A 132 14.58 3.47 7.65
CA PRO A 132 14.32 4.69 8.38
C PRO A 132 14.81 5.92 7.62
N GLU A 133 14.15 7.05 7.88
CA GLU A 133 14.35 8.30 7.15
C GLU A 133 15.77 8.86 7.30
N SER A 134 16.38 8.70 8.47
CA SER A 134 17.69 9.30 8.78
C SER A 134 18.89 8.52 8.22
N ARG A 135 18.84 7.18 8.19
CA ARG A 135 20.00 6.32 7.91
C ARG A 135 19.81 5.31 6.78
N GLY A 136 18.57 5.11 6.33
CA GLY A 136 18.25 4.11 5.32
C GLY A 136 18.36 2.68 5.84
N LEU A 137 18.31 1.69 4.95
CA LEU A 137 18.44 0.28 5.32
C LEU A 137 19.87 -0.07 5.79
N PRO A 138 20.00 -0.86 6.85
CA PRO A 138 21.31 -1.33 7.32
C PRO A 138 21.94 -2.30 6.31
N ALA A 139 23.28 -2.42 6.37
CA ALA A 139 24.04 -3.27 5.46
C ALA A 139 23.62 -4.74 5.53
N GLU A 140 23.20 -5.20 6.69
CA GLU A 140 22.70 -6.56 6.89
C GLU A 140 21.49 -6.86 6.02
N ILE A 141 20.48 -5.99 6.01
CA ILE A 141 19.28 -6.16 5.17
C ILE A 141 19.63 -5.99 3.68
N LEU A 142 20.51 -5.03 3.35
CA LEU A 142 20.96 -4.86 1.96
C LEU A 142 21.75 -6.06 1.45
N GLY A 143 22.50 -6.75 2.34
CA GLY A 143 23.28 -7.94 2.02
C GLY A 143 22.45 -9.24 1.97
N SER A 144 21.27 -9.27 2.58
CA SER A 144 20.38 -10.45 2.56
C SER A 144 19.57 -10.56 1.27
N VAL A 145 19.41 -9.47 0.51
CA VAL A 145 18.71 -9.49 -0.78
C VAL A 145 19.67 -9.67 -1.95
N ALA A 146 19.21 -10.29 -3.02
CA ALA A 146 20.01 -10.38 -4.25
C ALA A 146 20.29 -8.99 -4.83
N THR A 147 21.46 -8.81 -5.45
CA THR A 147 21.90 -7.51 -5.98
C THR A 147 20.84 -6.86 -6.91
N GLN A 148 20.21 -7.65 -7.75
CA GLN A 148 19.14 -7.20 -8.66
C GLN A 148 17.83 -6.86 -7.95
N GLN A 149 17.68 -7.22 -6.69
CA GLN A 149 16.56 -6.85 -5.81
C GLN A 149 16.85 -5.62 -4.95
N CYS A 150 18.06 -5.06 -5.03
CA CYS A 150 18.36 -3.77 -4.44
C CYS A 150 18.06 -2.66 -5.47
N ILE A 151 16.90 -2.04 -5.33
CA ILE A 151 16.36 -1.08 -6.29
C ILE A 151 16.47 0.37 -5.79
N ARG A 152 16.51 1.30 -6.74
CA ARG A 152 16.54 2.74 -6.44
C ARG A 152 15.53 3.53 -7.27
N VAL A 153 15.00 4.59 -6.68
CA VAL A 153 14.34 5.67 -7.39
C VAL A 153 15.41 6.65 -7.86
N PRO A 154 15.51 6.95 -9.17
CA PRO A 154 16.55 7.85 -9.68
C PRO A 154 16.35 9.27 -9.12
N MET A 155 17.47 9.93 -8.85
CA MET A 155 17.51 11.30 -8.37
C MET A 155 18.62 12.07 -9.10
N VAL A 156 18.47 13.39 -9.17
CA VAL A 156 19.51 14.26 -9.71
C VAL A 156 20.77 14.18 -8.82
N PRO A 157 21.98 14.05 -9.40
CA PRO A 157 23.21 14.02 -8.62
C PRO A 157 23.32 15.20 -7.63
N GLY A 158 23.74 14.91 -6.40
CA GLY A 158 23.87 15.92 -5.34
C GLY A 158 22.57 16.30 -4.62
N SER A 159 21.40 15.76 -5.05
CA SER A 159 20.16 15.97 -4.32
C SER A 159 20.09 15.15 -3.02
N ARG A 160 19.28 15.63 -2.08
CA ARG A 160 18.91 14.84 -0.89
C ARG A 160 18.00 13.68 -1.29
N SER A 161 17.97 12.63 -0.48
CA SER A 161 17.01 11.54 -0.65
C SER A 161 15.57 12.02 -0.65
N LEU A 162 14.71 11.33 -1.38
CA LEU A 162 13.27 11.57 -1.36
C LEU A 162 12.72 11.35 0.05
N ASN A 163 11.67 12.10 0.38
CA ASN A 163 10.84 11.78 1.55
C ASN A 163 10.36 10.33 1.46
N LEU A 164 10.32 9.63 2.60
CA LEU A 164 9.97 8.21 2.66
C LEU A 164 8.60 7.92 2.03
N SER A 165 7.57 8.69 2.39
CA SER A 165 6.23 8.45 1.84
C SER A 165 6.16 8.66 0.33
N ASN A 166 6.93 9.62 -0.21
CA ASN A 166 7.03 9.83 -1.66
C ASN A 166 7.75 8.66 -2.35
N ALA A 167 8.84 8.15 -1.76
CA ALA A 167 9.55 7.00 -2.31
C ALA A 167 8.66 5.75 -2.34
N VAL A 168 7.92 5.50 -1.27
CA VAL A 168 6.94 4.41 -1.21
C VAL A 168 5.88 4.59 -2.29
N ALA A 169 5.31 5.80 -2.45
CA ALA A 169 4.28 6.06 -3.45
C ALA A 169 4.77 5.79 -4.88
N VAL A 170 5.97 6.26 -5.21
CA VAL A 170 6.57 6.06 -6.54
C VAL A 170 6.73 4.58 -6.86
N VAL A 171 7.26 3.79 -5.93
CA VAL A 171 7.47 2.35 -6.13
C VAL A 171 6.13 1.62 -6.21
N LEU A 172 5.20 1.88 -5.28
CA LEU A 172 3.91 1.21 -5.24
C LEU A 172 3.09 1.45 -6.51
N TYR A 173 3.02 2.68 -7.00
CA TYR A 173 2.27 3.00 -8.20
C TYR A 173 2.90 2.38 -9.46
N GLU A 174 4.21 2.21 -9.52
CA GLU A 174 4.86 1.48 -10.60
C GLU A 174 4.50 -0.01 -10.56
N VAL A 175 4.55 -0.64 -9.38
CA VAL A 175 4.14 -2.04 -9.21
C VAL A 175 2.68 -2.23 -9.63
N TRP A 176 1.80 -1.34 -9.20
CA TRP A 176 0.38 -1.38 -9.54
C TRP A 176 0.14 -1.10 -11.03
N ARG A 177 0.89 -0.17 -11.64
CA ARG A 177 0.84 0.08 -13.08
C ARG A 177 1.19 -1.17 -13.89
N GLN A 178 2.24 -1.91 -13.48
CA GLN A 178 2.64 -3.15 -14.14
C GLN A 178 1.59 -4.25 -14.04
N SER A 179 0.78 -4.26 -12.99
CA SER A 179 -0.38 -5.15 -12.86
C SER A 179 -1.64 -4.65 -13.59
N GLY A 180 -1.53 -3.55 -14.38
CA GLY A 180 -2.64 -2.96 -15.12
C GLY A 180 -3.65 -2.23 -14.24
N PHE A 181 -3.27 -1.78 -13.04
CA PHE A 181 -4.15 -1.20 -12.03
C PHE A 181 -5.33 -2.12 -11.69
N SER A 182 -5.18 -3.41 -11.98
CA SER A 182 -6.22 -4.39 -11.72
C SER A 182 -6.40 -4.57 -10.21
N GLN A 183 -7.62 -4.29 -9.75
CA GLN A 183 -8.09 -4.82 -8.49
C GLN A 183 -8.69 -6.19 -8.81
N LYS A 184 -8.22 -7.26 -8.20
CA LYS A 184 -8.94 -8.53 -8.25
C LYS A 184 -10.26 -8.33 -7.48
N VAL A 185 -11.33 -8.18 -8.23
CA VAL A 185 -12.70 -8.19 -7.73
C VAL A 185 -13.05 -9.60 -7.27
#